data_95b821f6db4bb6c2ea631112e9279e2b
#
_entry.id   95b821f6db4bb6c2ea631112e9279e2b
#
_cell.length_a   1.000
_cell.length_b   1.000
_cell.length_c   1.000
_cell.angle_alpha   90.00
_cell.angle_beta   90.00
_cell.angle_gamma   90.00
#
_symmetry.space_group_name_H-M   'P 1'
#
loop_
_entity.id
_entity.type
_entity.pdbx_description
1 polymer ?
#
loop_
_entity_poly.entity_id
_entity_poly.type
_entity_poly.pdbx_seq_one_letter_code
_entity_poly.pdbx_strand_id
1 'polypeptide(L)'
;MVTASEEYSFTSFSNLPFYTKVNARLLDLAQVGKQRRIVDLGCGTGGVTKLILERLQSAKDSVIYAVDHSATALKAAAEEIGERKDVAINYVHAEVQNLTDAVKERVDAIVYCNSIHYVPDKPKLLAQIKGKLSPNGIFAFNTSFFDGSHPPDSHEFFRKWMMRSLRILKREHGLSANKAAKVESRVQLTADQYIEFVENAGFRIRVNDLNRVEVPHEGWHHISGFSDWIEGVMPGVPLDAGREALQKGLGQIWEEMNLKTIPRVWLSVSASRP
;
A
#
# COMPACT_ATOMS: atom_id res chain seq x y z
N MET A 1 -10.33 14.07 -1.84
CA MET A 1 -9.34 14.78 -0.99
C MET A 1 -9.19 13.99 0.29
N VAL A 2 -7.97 13.52 0.59
CA VAL A 2 -7.67 12.83 1.85
C VAL A 2 -7.81 13.83 2.99
N THR A 3 -8.49 13.47 4.05
CA THR A 3 -8.66 14.35 5.22
C THR A 3 -7.41 14.32 6.10
N ALA A 4 -7.16 15.37 6.88
CA ALA A 4 -6.04 15.40 7.85
C ALA A 4 -6.07 14.21 8.82
N SER A 5 -7.25 13.70 9.17
CA SER A 5 -7.45 12.54 10.03
C SER A 5 -7.04 11.22 9.33
N GLU A 6 -7.21 11.12 8.01
CA GLU A 6 -6.76 9.97 7.22
C GLU A 6 -5.24 9.96 7.03
N GLU A 7 -4.63 11.11 6.74
CA GLU A 7 -3.17 11.26 6.67
C GLU A 7 -2.51 10.83 7.99
N TYR A 8 -3.07 11.24 9.12
CA TYR A 8 -2.60 10.84 10.44
C TYR A 8 -2.74 9.33 10.66
N SER A 9 -3.88 8.75 10.31
CA SER A 9 -4.14 7.31 10.44
C SER A 9 -3.19 6.49 9.57
N PHE A 10 -2.90 6.93 8.34
CA PHE A 10 -1.97 6.24 7.45
C PHE A 10 -0.52 6.34 7.97
N THR A 11 -0.09 7.49 8.46
CA THR A 11 1.25 7.66 9.04
C THR A 11 1.46 6.72 10.22
N SER A 12 0.48 6.64 11.13
CA SER A 12 0.54 5.73 12.27
C SER A 12 0.56 4.26 11.82
N PHE A 13 -0.26 3.88 10.83
CA PHE A 13 -0.27 2.53 10.26
C PHE A 13 1.06 2.16 9.60
N SER A 14 1.64 3.07 8.82
CA SER A 14 2.88 2.82 8.08
C SER A 14 4.09 2.55 8.98
N ASN A 15 4.04 3.02 10.23
CA ASN A 15 5.08 2.81 11.23
C ASN A 15 4.90 1.52 12.05
N LEU A 16 3.83 0.76 11.84
CA LEU A 16 3.62 -0.49 12.56
C LEU A 16 4.68 -1.54 12.17
N PRO A 17 5.25 -2.26 13.13
CA PRO A 17 6.37 -3.18 12.87
C PRO A 17 6.07 -4.27 11.83
N PHE A 18 4.83 -4.77 11.77
CA PHE A 18 4.46 -5.78 10.78
C PHE A 18 4.47 -5.20 9.36
N TYR A 19 3.99 -3.96 9.19
CA TYR A 19 3.93 -3.29 7.90
C TYR A 19 5.32 -2.91 7.40
N THR A 20 6.17 -2.42 8.29
CA THR A 20 7.60 -2.20 8.01
C THR A 20 8.28 -3.49 7.52
N LYS A 21 8.03 -4.64 8.19
CA LYS A 21 8.58 -5.94 7.79
C LYS A 21 8.09 -6.40 6.41
N VAL A 22 6.82 -6.16 6.08
CA VAL A 22 6.27 -6.49 4.75
C VAL A 22 7.00 -5.72 3.65
N ASN A 23 7.18 -4.42 3.82
CA ASN A 23 7.86 -3.58 2.84
C ASN A 23 9.36 -3.90 2.77
N ALA A 24 10.01 -4.12 3.92
CA ALA A 24 11.39 -4.57 4.01
C ALA A 24 11.63 -5.86 3.21
N ARG A 25 10.73 -6.85 3.37
CA ARG A 25 10.78 -8.12 2.63
C ARG A 25 10.73 -7.89 1.11
N LEU A 26 9.83 -7.02 0.63
CA LEU A 26 9.76 -6.69 -0.80
C LEU A 26 11.10 -6.14 -1.31
N LEU A 27 11.69 -5.18 -0.58
CA LEU A 27 12.95 -4.55 -0.95
C LEU A 27 14.11 -5.56 -1.00
N ASP A 28 14.12 -6.52 -0.08
CA ASP A 28 15.11 -7.59 -0.02
C ASP A 28 14.94 -8.58 -1.20
N LEU A 29 13.71 -9.02 -1.48
CA LEU A 29 13.37 -9.89 -2.61
C LEU A 29 13.72 -9.22 -3.96
N ALA A 30 13.50 -7.92 -4.09
CA ALA A 30 13.84 -7.13 -5.28
C ALA A 30 15.32 -6.71 -5.33
N GLN A 31 16.11 -6.97 -4.29
CA GLN A 31 17.51 -6.57 -4.18
C GLN A 31 17.74 -5.07 -4.43
N VAL A 32 16.83 -4.25 -3.90
CA VAL A 32 16.80 -2.79 -4.15
C VAL A 32 18.10 -2.12 -3.67
N GLY A 33 18.70 -2.60 -2.59
CA GLY A 33 19.96 -2.05 -2.04
C GLY A 33 21.17 -2.12 -2.99
N LYS A 34 21.11 -2.94 -4.05
CA LYS A 34 22.14 -3.02 -5.10
C LYS A 34 21.97 -1.98 -6.19
N GLN A 35 20.82 -1.28 -6.21
CA GLN A 35 20.47 -0.30 -7.24
C GLN A 35 20.95 1.10 -6.82
N ARG A 36 21.17 1.97 -7.80
CA ARG A 36 21.69 3.32 -7.54
C ARG A 36 20.65 4.41 -7.77
N ARG A 37 19.87 4.32 -8.83
CA ARG A 37 18.77 5.25 -9.15
C ARG A 37 17.45 4.55 -8.88
N ILE A 38 16.79 4.97 -7.80
CA ILE A 38 15.63 4.27 -7.28
C ILE A 38 14.45 5.24 -7.18
N VAL A 39 13.30 4.83 -7.64
CA VAL A 39 12.03 5.54 -7.41
C VAL A 39 11.25 4.81 -6.33
N ASP A 40 10.89 5.52 -5.29
CA ASP A 40 9.83 5.15 -4.34
C ASP A 40 8.54 5.84 -4.80
N LEU A 41 7.70 5.09 -5.49
CA LEU A 41 6.50 5.58 -6.13
C LEU A 41 5.33 5.49 -5.15
N GLY A 42 4.65 6.62 -4.87
CA GLY A 42 3.67 6.71 -3.79
C GLY A 42 4.36 6.61 -2.42
N CYS A 43 5.41 7.40 -2.21
CA CYS A 43 6.28 7.29 -1.02
C CYS A 43 5.58 7.70 0.29
N GLY A 44 4.45 8.41 0.21
CA GLY A 44 3.75 8.92 1.39
C GLY A 44 4.66 9.75 2.29
N THR A 45 4.66 9.43 3.57
CA THR A 45 5.51 10.08 4.60
C THR A 45 6.94 9.50 4.69
N GLY A 46 7.38 8.75 3.67
CA GLY A 46 8.78 8.32 3.53
C GLY A 46 9.16 7.02 4.23
N GLY A 47 8.19 6.24 4.72
CA GLY A 47 8.47 4.98 5.41
C GLY A 47 9.27 3.98 4.56
N VAL A 48 8.87 3.79 3.29
CA VAL A 48 9.60 2.92 2.34
C VAL A 48 10.92 3.56 1.92
N THR A 49 10.95 4.88 1.71
CA THR A 49 12.18 5.61 1.41
C THR A 49 13.26 5.37 2.48
N LYS A 50 12.91 5.39 3.77
CA LYS A 50 13.84 5.05 4.86
C LYS A 50 14.37 3.62 4.75
N LEU A 51 13.48 2.66 4.49
CA LEU A 51 13.88 1.27 4.31
C LEU A 51 14.82 1.06 3.11
N ILE A 52 14.66 1.85 2.04
CA ILE A 52 15.58 1.88 0.90
C ILE A 52 16.94 2.41 1.35
N LEU A 53 16.96 3.55 2.05
CA LEU A 53 18.19 4.17 2.56
C LEU A 53 19.02 3.23 3.44
N GLU A 54 18.38 2.47 4.31
CA GLU A 54 19.02 1.47 5.18
C GLU A 54 19.69 0.32 4.40
N ARG A 55 19.26 0.06 3.15
CA ARG A 55 19.69 -1.05 2.30
C ARG A 55 20.72 -0.67 1.25
N LEU A 56 20.95 0.62 1.04
CA LEU A 56 21.89 1.07 0.00
C LEU A 56 23.31 0.57 0.26
N GLN A 57 23.86 -0.16 -0.70
CA GLN A 57 25.26 -0.63 -0.66
C GLN A 57 26.25 0.45 -1.08
N SER A 58 25.81 1.45 -1.83
CA SER A 58 26.63 2.57 -2.35
C SER A 58 25.85 3.88 -2.24
N ALA A 59 25.67 4.38 -1.01
CA ALA A 59 24.85 5.56 -0.77
C ALA A 59 25.34 6.81 -1.53
N LYS A 60 26.67 7.08 -1.55
CA LYS A 60 27.27 8.25 -2.21
C LYS A 60 27.01 8.35 -3.72
N ASP A 61 26.78 7.21 -4.37
CA ASP A 61 26.51 7.15 -5.81
C ASP A 61 25.03 6.93 -6.11
N SER A 62 24.17 7.03 -5.09
CA SER A 62 22.77 6.72 -5.22
C SER A 62 21.90 7.97 -5.24
N VAL A 63 20.81 7.89 -5.98
CA VAL A 63 19.77 8.91 -6.06
C VAL A 63 18.42 8.24 -5.81
N ILE A 64 17.66 8.78 -4.89
CA ILE A 64 16.27 8.33 -4.62
C ILE A 64 15.32 9.42 -5.08
N TYR A 65 14.32 9.04 -5.86
CA TYR A 65 13.18 9.87 -6.22
C TYR A 65 11.98 9.41 -5.37
N ALA A 66 11.65 10.17 -4.34
CA ALA A 66 10.48 9.97 -3.51
C ALA A 66 9.30 10.71 -4.15
N VAL A 67 8.42 9.96 -4.83
CA VAL A 67 7.33 10.53 -5.64
C VAL A 67 6.00 10.31 -4.93
N ASP A 68 5.24 11.39 -4.70
CA ASP A 68 3.88 11.31 -4.16
C ASP A 68 3.02 12.46 -4.68
N HIS A 69 1.70 12.25 -4.70
CA HIS A 69 0.72 13.27 -5.09
C HIS A 69 0.37 14.24 -3.95
N SER A 70 0.70 13.92 -2.71
CA SER A 70 0.47 14.74 -1.53
C SER A 70 1.71 15.57 -1.20
N ALA A 71 1.62 16.89 -1.42
CA ALA A 71 2.69 17.81 -1.00
C ALA A 71 2.91 17.79 0.52
N THR A 72 1.85 17.59 1.31
CA THR A 72 1.93 17.47 2.77
C THR A 72 2.70 16.22 3.19
N ALA A 73 2.42 15.08 2.55
CA ALA A 73 3.13 13.84 2.82
C ALA A 73 4.63 13.95 2.46
N LEU A 74 4.96 14.56 1.31
CA LEU A 74 6.35 14.80 0.91
C LEU A 74 7.10 15.71 1.88
N LYS A 75 6.43 16.75 2.39
CA LYS A 75 7.02 17.62 3.43
C LYS A 75 7.31 16.83 4.70
N ALA A 76 6.37 16.03 5.17
CA ALA A 76 6.55 15.16 6.32
C ALA A 76 7.67 14.14 6.09
N ALA A 77 7.76 13.54 4.89
CA ALA A 77 8.85 12.64 4.52
C ALA A 77 10.23 13.34 4.59
N ALA A 78 10.32 14.56 4.06
CA ALA A 78 11.56 15.34 4.10
C ALA A 78 11.98 15.71 5.53
N GLU A 79 11.04 16.09 6.38
CA GLU A 79 11.28 16.40 7.79
C GLU A 79 11.71 15.15 8.57
N GLU A 80 11.06 14.02 8.34
CA GLU A 80 11.31 12.76 9.04
C GLU A 80 12.64 12.10 8.63
N ILE A 81 13.02 12.19 7.36
CA ILE A 81 14.29 11.64 6.84
C ILE A 81 15.45 12.58 7.18
N GLY A 82 15.20 13.88 7.21
CA GLY A 82 16.19 14.89 7.47
C GLY A 82 17.20 15.06 6.32
N GLU A 83 18.17 15.95 6.54
CA GLU A 83 19.23 16.21 5.57
C GLU A 83 20.23 15.03 5.51
N ARG A 84 20.51 14.55 4.32
CA ARG A 84 21.48 13.48 4.06
C ARG A 84 22.62 13.99 3.19
N LYS A 85 23.85 13.75 3.62
CA LYS A 85 25.07 14.14 2.87
C LYS A 85 25.67 12.98 2.04
N ASP A 86 25.18 11.78 2.29
CA ASP A 86 25.69 10.52 1.72
C ASP A 86 24.86 10.02 0.53
N VAL A 87 23.67 10.58 0.29
CA VAL A 87 22.76 10.20 -0.79
C VAL A 87 21.94 11.39 -1.25
N ALA A 88 21.66 11.48 -2.53
CA ALA A 88 20.73 12.48 -3.05
C ALA A 88 19.29 11.97 -2.96
N ILE A 89 18.41 12.77 -2.35
CA ILE A 89 16.97 12.48 -2.29
C ILE A 89 16.21 13.61 -2.96
N ASN A 90 15.44 13.27 -3.99
CA ASN A 90 14.57 14.20 -4.71
C ASN A 90 13.11 13.91 -4.32
N TYR A 91 12.49 14.85 -3.61
CA TYR A 91 11.07 14.79 -3.31
C TYR A 91 10.29 15.37 -4.48
N VAL A 92 9.46 14.55 -5.13
CA VAL A 92 8.81 14.89 -6.39
C VAL A 92 7.31 14.86 -6.22
N HIS A 93 6.68 16.05 -6.29
CA HIS A 93 5.22 16.17 -6.21
C HIS A 93 4.61 15.84 -7.57
N ALA A 94 4.05 14.67 -7.72
CA ALA A 94 3.42 14.20 -8.95
C ALA A 94 2.46 13.03 -8.69
N GLU A 95 1.45 12.93 -9.55
CA GLU A 95 0.62 11.72 -9.66
C GLU A 95 1.46 10.57 -10.24
N VAL A 96 1.21 9.35 -9.76
CA VAL A 96 1.92 8.14 -10.23
C VAL A 96 1.74 7.90 -11.74
N GLN A 97 0.60 8.34 -12.30
CA GLN A 97 0.30 8.28 -13.73
C GLN A 97 1.16 9.26 -14.57
N ASN A 98 1.85 10.20 -13.94
CA ASN A 98 2.71 11.19 -14.58
C ASN A 98 4.20 10.90 -14.33
N LEU A 99 4.55 9.69 -13.96
CA LEU A 99 5.93 9.26 -13.64
C LEU A 99 6.93 9.66 -14.72
N THR A 100 6.54 9.56 -16.00
CA THR A 100 7.43 9.87 -17.13
C THR A 100 7.83 11.34 -17.17
N ASP A 101 6.95 12.23 -16.74
CA ASP A 101 7.23 13.66 -16.70
C ASP A 101 7.87 14.08 -15.38
N ALA A 102 7.56 13.38 -14.30
CA ALA A 102 8.07 13.65 -12.98
C ALA A 102 9.55 13.28 -12.80
N VAL A 103 9.95 12.13 -13.32
CA VAL A 103 11.34 11.66 -13.27
C VAL A 103 11.92 11.67 -14.70
N LYS A 104 12.89 12.52 -14.98
CA LYS A 104 13.42 12.70 -16.36
C LYS A 104 14.39 11.60 -16.76
N GLU A 105 15.16 11.07 -15.83
CA GLU A 105 16.19 10.07 -16.07
C GLU A 105 15.63 8.64 -16.12
N ARG A 106 16.42 7.72 -16.69
CA ARG A 106 16.19 6.28 -16.51
C ARG A 106 16.69 5.86 -15.14
N VAL A 107 15.95 4.94 -14.51
CA VAL A 107 16.25 4.46 -13.16
C VAL A 107 16.47 2.95 -13.14
N ASP A 108 17.15 2.48 -12.10
CA ASP A 108 17.53 1.08 -11.99
C ASP A 108 16.46 0.26 -11.25
N ALA A 109 15.68 0.91 -10.38
CA ALA A 109 14.55 0.30 -9.71
C ALA A 109 13.39 1.27 -9.51
N ILE A 110 12.17 0.74 -9.56
CA ILE A 110 10.94 1.42 -9.17
C ILE A 110 10.22 0.51 -8.19
N VAL A 111 9.96 1.02 -6.99
CA VAL A 111 9.22 0.34 -5.93
C VAL A 111 7.87 1.01 -5.76
N TYR A 112 6.80 0.22 -5.63
CA TYR A 112 5.44 0.72 -5.46
C TYR A 112 4.68 -0.08 -4.39
N CYS A 113 4.75 0.38 -3.15
CA CYS A 113 4.24 -0.35 -1.99
C CYS A 113 2.77 -0.01 -1.70
N ASN A 114 1.94 -1.05 -1.60
CA ASN A 114 0.52 -1.01 -1.16
C ASN A 114 -0.37 0.06 -1.82
N SER A 115 -0.10 0.40 -3.08
CA SER A 115 -0.83 1.47 -3.78
C SER A 115 -1.25 1.11 -5.19
N ILE A 116 -0.75 0.02 -5.78
CA ILE A 116 -1.06 -0.38 -7.17
C ILE A 116 -2.56 -0.67 -7.38
N HIS A 117 -3.26 -1.09 -6.34
CA HIS A 117 -4.69 -1.40 -6.41
C HIS A 117 -5.57 -0.16 -6.62
N TYR A 118 -5.09 1.04 -6.26
CA TYR A 118 -5.78 2.30 -6.48
C TYR A 118 -5.72 2.80 -7.94
N VAL A 119 -4.82 2.25 -8.75
CA VAL A 119 -4.65 2.71 -10.14
C VAL A 119 -5.67 2.01 -11.05
N PRO A 120 -6.63 2.75 -11.66
CA PRO A 120 -7.64 2.14 -12.53
C PRO A 120 -7.01 1.52 -13.78
N ASP A 121 -6.14 2.26 -14.47
CA ASP A 121 -5.46 1.84 -15.70
C ASP A 121 -4.05 1.32 -15.39
N LYS A 122 -3.98 0.09 -14.89
CA LYS A 122 -2.71 -0.59 -14.59
C LYS A 122 -1.83 -0.81 -15.82
N PRO A 123 -2.36 -1.18 -17.01
CA PRO A 123 -1.55 -1.28 -18.22
C PRO A 123 -0.82 0.00 -18.58
N LYS A 124 -1.50 1.15 -18.49
CA LYS A 124 -0.89 2.46 -18.76
C LYS A 124 0.23 2.79 -17.77
N LEU A 125 0.01 2.57 -16.46
CA LEU A 125 1.03 2.75 -15.45
C LEU A 125 2.24 1.85 -15.69
N LEU A 126 2.01 0.57 -15.97
CA LEU A 126 3.10 -0.41 -16.22
C LEU A 126 3.91 -0.05 -17.48
N ALA A 127 3.28 0.49 -18.52
CA ALA A 127 3.98 1.00 -19.69
C ALA A 127 4.91 2.17 -19.34
N GLN A 128 4.47 3.11 -18.50
CA GLN A 128 5.29 4.22 -18.02
C GLN A 128 6.47 3.72 -17.16
N ILE A 129 6.20 2.82 -16.22
CA ILE A 129 7.23 2.20 -15.38
C ILE A 129 8.29 1.53 -16.26
N LYS A 130 7.87 0.72 -17.24
CA LYS A 130 8.79 0.08 -18.18
C LYS A 130 9.60 1.09 -18.98
N GLY A 131 8.96 2.17 -19.44
CA GLY A 131 9.62 3.26 -20.16
C GLY A 131 10.70 3.95 -19.35
N LYS A 132 10.57 4.04 -18.03
CA LYS A 132 11.52 4.69 -17.14
C LYS A 132 12.64 3.79 -16.63
N LEU A 133 12.45 2.50 -16.61
CA LEU A 133 13.50 1.59 -16.18
C LEU A 133 14.63 1.49 -17.21
N SER A 134 15.85 1.38 -16.73
CA SER A 134 17.03 0.97 -17.50
C SER A 134 16.86 -0.47 -17.99
N PRO A 135 17.62 -0.94 -19.01
CA PRO A 135 17.69 -2.36 -19.34
C PRO A 135 18.07 -3.18 -18.09
N ASN A 136 17.40 -4.29 -17.86
CA ASN A 136 17.49 -5.11 -16.66
C ASN A 136 17.03 -4.42 -15.35
N GLY A 137 16.49 -3.20 -15.43
CA GLY A 137 15.94 -2.48 -14.28
C GLY A 137 14.77 -3.23 -13.65
N ILE A 138 14.54 -2.99 -12.36
CA ILE A 138 13.62 -3.75 -11.51
C ILE A 138 12.37 -2.93 -11.23
N PHE A 139 11.20 -3.54 -11.44
CA PHE A 139 9.93 -3.10 -10.87
C PHE A 139 9.53 -4.03 -9.74
N ALA A 140 9.21 -3.48 -8.58
CA ALA A 140 8.73 -4.24 -7.44
C ALA A 140 7.52 -3.57 -6.81
N PHE A 141 6.51 -4.37 -6.48
CA PHE A 141 5.33 -3.88 -5.76
C PHE A 141 4.82 -4.92 -4.79
N ASN A 142 4.07 -4.47 -3.79
CA ASN A 142 3.24 -5.32 -2.96
C ASN A 142 1.82 -4.78 -2.84
N THR A 143 0.90 -5.65 -2.47
CA THR A 143 -0.48 -5.28 -2.14
C THR A 143 -1.12 -6.33 -1.24
N SER A 144 -1.99 -5.89 -0.33
CA SER A 144 -2.90 -6.76 0.42
C SER A 144 -4.36 -6.61 -0.04
N PHE A 145 -4.59 -5.91 -1.17
CA PHE A 145 -5.90 -5.72 -1.78
C PHE A 145 -5.99 -6.59 -3.05
N PHE A 146 -6.21 -7.88 -2.84
CA PHE A 146 -6.43 -8.86 -3.91
C PHE A 146 -7.33 -9.98 -3.42
N ASP A 147 -7.96 -10.71 -4.34
CA ASP A 147 -8.75 -11.88 -4.03
C ASP A 147 -7.82 -13.00 -3.51
N GLY A 148 -8.07 -13.46 -2.28
CA GLY A 148 -7.18 -14.35 -1.55
C GLY A 148 -6.33 -13.68 -0.45
N SER A 149 -6.43 -12.35 -0.28
CA SER A 149 -5.72 -11.63 0.80
C SER A 149 -6.23 -11.99 2.21
N HIS A 150 -7.43 -12.54 2.31
CA HIS A 150 -8.02 -13.00 3.57
C HIS A 150 -7.98 -14.54 3.60
N PRO A 151 -7.06 -15.17 4.34
CA PRO A 151 -6.98 -16.62 4.41
C PRO A 151 -8.21 -17.23 5.12
N PRO A 152 -8.56 -18.50 4.84
CA PRO A 152 -9.80 -19.12 5.31
C PRO A 152 -10.03 -19.06 6.82
N ASP A 153 -8.98 -19.16 7.61
CA ASP A 153 -9.03 -19.09 9.08
C ASP A 153 -9.32 -17.67 9.62
N SER A 154 -9.27 -16.65 8.78
CA SER A 154 -9.70 -15.29 9.11
C SER A 154 -11.18 -14.99 8.78
N HIS A 155 -11.84 -15.84 7.99
CA HIS A 155 -13.18 -15.55 7.46
C HIS A 155 -14.25 -15.42 8.57
N GLU A 156 -14.16 -16.23 9.62
CA GLU A 156 -15.10 -16.13 10.75
C GLU A 156 -15.01 -14.78 11.44
N PHE A 157 -13.79 -14.30 11.69
CA PHE A 157 -13.54 -12.97 12.24
C PHE A 157 -14.17 -11.89 11.37
N PHE A 158 -13.86 -11.85 10.05
CA PHE A 158 -14.42 -10.83 9.17
C PHE A 158 -15.93 -10.85 9.13
N ARG A 159 -16.54 -12.02 9.05
CA ARG A 159 -18.00 -12.17 9.06
C ARG A 159 -18.61 -11.61 10.37
N LYS A 160 -18.07 -11.97 11.52
CA LYS A 160 -18.54 -11.48 12.82
C LYS A 160 -18.34 -9.98 12.96
N TRP A 161 -17.15 -9.47 12.59
CA TRP A 161 -16.83 -8.06 12.64
C TRP A 161 -17.78 -7.23 11.77
N MET A 162 -17.97 -7.58 10.51
CA MET A 162 -18.91 -6.86 9.63
C MET A 162 -20.33 -6.90 10.14
N MET A 163 -20.82 -8.04 10.59
CA MET A 163 -22.17 -8.15 11.16
C MET A 163 -22.35 -7.26 12.42
N ARG A 164 -21.35 -7.22 13.29
CA ARG A 164 -21.37 -6.39 14.50
C ARG A 164 -21.36 -4.91 14.12
N SER A 165 -20.49 -4.50 13.23
CA SER A 165 -20.35 -3.12 12.77
C SER A 165 -21.62 -2.60 12.09
N LEU A 166 -22.26 -3.41 11.24
CA LEU A 166 -23.55 -3.05 10.61
C LEU A 166 -24.69 -2.91 11.62
N ARG A 167 -24.70 -3.71 12.69
CA ARG A 167 -25.68 -3.55 13.77
C ARG A 167 -25.45 -2.26 14.58
N ILE A 168 -24.19 -1.92 14.86
CA ILE A 168 -23.83 -0.66 15.52
C ILE A 168 -24.25 0.51 14.65
N LEU A 169 -23.90 0.50 13.34
CA LEU A 169 -24.26 1.53 12.39
C LEU A 169 -25.79 1.79 12.39
N LYS A 170 -26.58 0.72 12.34
CA LYS A 170 -28.05 0.85 12.34
C LYS A 170 -28.59 1.37 13.68
N ARG A 171 -28.07 0.87 14.81
CA ARG A 171 -28.59 1.20 16.13
C ARG A 171 -28.20 2.61 16.59
N GLU A 172 -26.96 3.03 16.34
CA GLU A 172 -26.39 4.25 16.90
C GLU A 172 -26.47 5.43 15.92
N HIS A 173 -26.41 5.16 14.60
CA HIS A 173 -26.49 6.20 13.58
C HIS A 173 -27.79 6.17 12.75
N GLY A 174 -28.64 5.17 12.88
CA GLY A 174 -29.85 5.00 12.07
C GLY A 174 -29.56 4.72 10.58
N LEU A 175 -28.33 4.38 10.23
CA LEU A 175 -27.83 4.22 8.87
C LEU A 175 -27.78 2.74 8.45
N SER A 176 -27.78 2.52 7.14
CA SER A 176 -27.56 1.20 6.52
C SER A 176 -26.68 1.35 5.29
N ALA A 177 -25.78 0.39 5.09
CA ALA A 177 -24.95 0.36 3.91
C ALA A 177 -25.76 0.12 2.63
N ASN A 178 -25.47 0.87 1.58
CA ASN A 178 -26.12 0.74 0.28
C ASN A 178 -25.35 -0.25 -0.60
N LYS A 179 -25.78 -1.50 -0.66
CA LYS A 179 -25.16 -2.57 -1.45
C LYS A 179 -25.12 -2.29 -2.97
N ALA A 180 -25.97 -1.38 -3.46
CA ALA A 180 -26.01 -1.00 -4.86
C ALA A 180 -24.95 0.05 -5.25
N ALA A 181 -24.39 0.78 -4.29
CA ALA A 181 -23.29 1.69 -4.50
C ALA A 181 -21.98 0.86 -4.66
N LYS A 182 -21.69 0.46 -5.91
CA LYS A 182 -20.43 -0.23 -6.23
C LYS A 182 -19.31 0.80 -6.30
N VAL A 183 -18.27 0.63 -5.49
CA VAL A 183 -17.03 1.42 -5.57
C VAL A 183 -16.03 0.64 -6.41
N GLU A 184 -15.35 1.32 -7.34
CA GLU A 184 -14.41 0.72 -8.29
C GLU A 184 -13.22 0.02 -7.59
N SER A 185 -12.83 0.52 -6.41
CA SER A 185 -11.81 -0.09 -5.54
C SER A 185 -12.12 -1.52 -5.06
N ARG A 186 -13.33 -2.05 -5.38
CA ARG A 186 -13.75 -3.42 -5.03
C ARG A 186 -13.57 -4.45 -6.13
N VAL A 187 -13.09 -4.10 -7.30
CA VAL A 187 -12.67 -5.10 -8.28
C VAL A 187 -11.35 -5.70 -7.78
N GLN A 188 -11.46 -6.66 -6.87
CA GLN A 188 -10.28 -7.36 -6.38
C GLN A 188 -9.78 -8.29 -7.48
N LEU A 189 -8.59 -7.99 -7.98
CA LEU A 189 -7.86 -8.87 -8.88
C LEU A 189 -7.30 -10.06 -8.08
N THR A 190 -7.18 -11.21 -8.71
CA THR A 190 -6.41 -12.32 -8.14
C THR A 190 -4.91 -12.05 -8.23
N ALA A 191 -4.10 -12.78 -7.48
CA ALA A 191 -2.64 -12.72 -7.60
C ALA A 191 -2.17 -12.98 -9.03
N ASP A 192 -2.77 -13.99 -9.70
CA ASP A 192 -2.45 -14.35 -11.08
C ASP A 192 -2.79 -13.24 -12.07
N GLN A 193 -3.90 -12.52 -11.88
CA GLN A 193 -4.24 -11.37 -12.72
C GLN A 193 -3.23 -10.22 -12.55
N TYR A 194 -2.71 -9.97 -11.34
CA TYR A 194 -1.62 -9.01 -11.17
C TYR A 194 -0.36 -9.43 -11.93
N ILE A 195 0.01 -10.71 -11.88
CA ILE A 195 1.14 -11.27 -12.63
C ILE A 195 0.93 -11.10 -14.13
N GLU A 196 -0.26 -11.47 -14.63
CA GLU A 196 -0.62 -11.35 -16.04
C GLU A 196 -0.49 -9.90 -16.56
N PHE A 197 -0.95 -8.90 -15.79
CA PHE A 197 -0.75 -7.49 -16.15
C PHE A 197 0.73 -7.12 -16.30
N VAL A 198 1.58 -7.61 -15.40
CA VAL A 198 3.02 -7.33 -15.42
C VAL A 198 3.68 -8.02 -16.63
N GLU A 199 3.34 -9.27 -16.91
CA GLU A 199 3.86 -10.02 -18.05
C GLU A 199 3.39 -9.43 -19.39
N ASN A 200 2.10 -9.07 -19.50
CA ASN A 200 1.53 -8.42 -20.70
C ASN A 200 2.16 -7.05 -20.95
N ALA A 201 2.63 -6.34 -19.94
CA ALA A 201 3.44 -5.14 -20.10
C ALA A 201 4.89 -5.44 -20.59
N GLY A 202 5.23 -6.73 -20.74
CA GLY A 202 6.52 -7.20 -21.25
C GLY A 202 7.64 -7.16 -20.20
N PHE A 203 7.29 -7.36 -18.94
CA PHE A 203 8.25 -7.63 -17.88
C PHE A 203 8.49 -9.15 -17.75
N ARG A 204 9.63 -9.51 -17.16
CA ARG A 204 9.93 -10.88 -16.75
C ARG A 204 9.79 -10.98 -15.23
N ILE A 205 8.86 -11.81 -14.74
CA ILE A 205 8.70 -12.07 -13.30
C ILE A 205 9.98 -12.72 -12.75
N ARG A 206 10.47 -12.19 -11.64
CA ARG A 206 11.63 -12.71 -10.90
C ARG A 206 11.21 -13.34 -9.58
N VAL A 207 10.22 -12.73 -8.91
CA VAL A 207 9.67 -13.20 -7.65
C VAL A 207 8.17 -12.97 -7.67
N ASN A 208 7.43 -13.99 -7.22
CA ASN A 208 6.02 -13.94 -6.87
C ASN A 208 5.89 -14.60 -5.51
N ASP A 209 5.61 -13.80 -4.47
CA ASP A 209 5.62 -14.25 -3.08
C ASP A 209 4.31 -13.87 -2.39
N LEU A 210 3.64 -14.87 -1.82
CA LEU A 210 2.45 -14.71 -0.99
C LEU A 210 2.87 -14.81 0.48
N ASN A 211 2.99 -13.67 1.13
CA ASN A 211 3.45 -13.57 2.50
C ASN A 211 2.28 -13.47 3.48
N ARG A 212 2.06 -14.51 4.28
CA ARG A 212 1.10 -14.48 5.38
C ARG A 212 1.68 -13.70 6.56
N VAL A 213 0.94 -12.71 7.03
CA VAL A 213 1.34 -11.77 8.07
C VAL A 213 0.28 -11.74 9.17
N GLU A 214 0.70 -11.86 10.41
CA GLU A 214 -0.16 -11.73 11.58
C GLU A 214 -0.33 -10.24 11.91
N VAL A 215 -1.53 -9.71 11.69
CA VAL A 215 -1.87 -8.30 11.90
C VAL A 215 -2.49 -8.12 13.29
N PRO A 216 -1.90 -7.28 14.16
CA PRO A 216 -2.42 -7.01 15.50
C PRO A 216 -3.67 -6.14 15.44
N HIS A 217 -4.38 -6.03 16.58
CA HIS A 217 -5.57 -5.19 16.73
C HIS A 217 -5.36 -3.76 16.21
N GLU A 218 -4.26 -3.13 16.58
CA GLU A 218 -3.91 -1.77 16.17
C GLU A 218 -3.86 -1.62 14.63
N GLY A 219 -3.31 -2.61 13.92
CA GLY A 219 -3.30 -2.61 12.45
C GLY A 219 -4.71 -2.60 11.86
N TRP A 220 -5.60 -3.44 12.38
CA TRP A 220 -7.00 -3.46 11.93
C TRP A 220 -7.77 -2.22 12.35
N HIS A 221 -7.44 -1.63 13.49
CA HIS A 221 -8.01 -0.37 13.94
C HIS A 221 -7.68 0.77 12.98
N HIS A 222 -6.42 0.91 12.55
CA HIS A 222 -6.04 1.90 11.55
C HIS A 222 -6.67 1.63 10.18
N ILE A 223 -6.65 0.38 9.70
CA ILE A 223 -7.28 -0.01 8.42
C ILE A 223 -8.76 0.39 8.40
N SER A 224 -9.48 0.19 9.51
CA SER A 224 -10.89 0.55 9.64
C SER A 224 -11.17 2.05 9.64
N GLY A 225 -10.12 2.87 9.70
CA GLY A 225 -10.18 4.33 9.57
C GLY A 225 -9.99 4.86 8.15
N PHE A 226 -9.52 4.03 7.20
CA PHE A 226 -9.28 4.47 5.83
C PHE A 226 -10.59 4.61 5.04
N SER A 227 -10.73 5.72 4.28
CA SER A 227 -11.91 5.99 3.46
C SER A 227 -12.22 4.85 2.52
N ASP A 228 -11.22 4.37 1.76
CA ASP A 228 -11.39 3.29 0.79
C ASP A 228 -11.84 1.98 1.42
N TRP A 229 -11.36 1.69 2.63
CA TRP A 229 -11.83 0.53 3.39
C TRP A 229 -13.30 0.69 3.79
N ILE A 230 -13.65 1.86 4.35
CA ILE A 230 -15.01 2.17 4.79
C ILE A 230 -15.98 2.11 3.61
N GLU A 231 -15.69 2.82 2.52
CA GLU A 231 -16.47 2.81 1.30
C GLU A 231 -16.58 1.40 0.69
N GLY A 232 -15.49 0.66 0.80
CA GLY A 232 -15.42 -0.72 0.39
C GLY A 232 -16.37 -1.64 1.15
N VAL A 233 -16.46 -1.58 2.47
CA VAL A 233 -17.25 -2.51 3.30
C VAL A 233 -18.62 -1.95 3.69
N MET A 234 -18.79 -0.62 3.68
CA MET A 234 -20.02 0.11 4.01
C MET A 234 -20.34 1.17 2.95
N PRO A 235 -20.58 0.78 1.69
CA PRO A 235 -20.80 1.75 0.61
C PRO A 235 -22.00 2.65 0.88
N GLY A 236 -21.83 3.96 0.59
CA GLY A 236 -22.85 4.99 0.77
C GLY A 236 -23.06 5.42 2.22
N VAL A 237 -22.21 5.01 3.15
CA VAL A 237 -22.23 5.45 4.56
C VAL A 237 -21.27 6.64 4.72
N PRO A 238 -21.64 7.70 5.47
CA PRO A 238 -20.70 8.76 5.84
C PRO A 238 -19.47 8.19 6.54
N LEU A 239 -18.27 8.68 6.17
CA LEU A 239 -17.00 8.11 6.60
C LEU A 239 -16.85 8.05 8.12
N ASP A 240 -17.27 9.10 8.84
CA ASP A 240 -17.16 9.13 10.31
C ASP A 240 -18.05 8.09 10.98
N ALA A 241 -19.30 7.94 10.53
CA ALA A 241 -20.20 6.92 11.04
C ALA A 241 -19.72 5.50 10.71
N GLY A 242 -19.18 5.30 9.50
CA GLY A 242 -18.57 4.03 9.09
C GLY A 242 -17.34 3.67 9.93
N ARG A 243 -16.45 4.63 10.14
CA ARG A 243 -15.25 4.49 10.99
C ARG A 243 -15.61 4.09 12.40
N GLU A 244 -16.50 4.86 13.04
CA GLU A 244 -16.94 4.60 14.42
C GLU A 244 -17.56 3.21 14.56
N ALA A 245 -18.45 2.84 13.66
CA ALA A 245 -19.09 1.54 13.67
C ALA A 245 -18.10 0.39 13.49
N LEU A 246 -17.13 0.55 12.58
CA LEU A 246 -16.09 -0.45 12.31
C LEU A 246 -15.14 -0.61 13.49
N GLN A 247 -14.63 0.49 14.05
CA GLN A 247 -13.67 0.45 15.15
C GLN A 247 -14.32 -0.10 16.44
N LYS A 248 -15.55 0.33 16.74
CA LYS A 248 -16.31 -0.21 17.88
C LYS A 248 -16.65 -1.69 17.71
N GLY A 249 -17.06 -2.08 16.49
CA GLY A 249 -17.32 -3.49 16.16
C GLY A 249 -16.06 -4.36 16.24
N LEU A 250 -14.92 -3.83 15.79
CA LEU A 250 -13.62 -4.47 15.88
C LEU A 250 -13.26 -4.80 17.34
N GLY A 251 -13.29 -3.80 18.22
CA GLY A 251 -12.96 -3.98 19.64
C GLY A 251 -13.82 -5.07 20.29
N GLN A 252 -15.15 -5.02 20.07
CA GLN A 252 -16.07 -6.02 20.63
C GLN A 252 -15.80 -7.45 20.15
N ILE A 253 -15.52 -7.63 18.85
CA ILE A 253 -15.25 -8.97 18.30
C ILE A 253 -13.86 -9.46 18.70
N TRP A 254 -12.89 -8.55 18.82
CA TRP A 254 -11.55 -8.89 19.28
C TRP A 254 -11.56 -9.48 20.68
N GLU A 255 -12.31 -8.85 21.60
CA GLU A 255 -12.50 -9.34 22.96
C GLU A 255 -13.33 -10.64 23.00
N GLU A 256 -14.49 -10.69 22.29
CA GLU A 256 -15.37 -11.87 22.24
C GLU A 256 -14.64 -13.12 21.78
N MET A 257 -13.77 -12.99 20.78
CA MET A 257 -13.01 -14.10 20.21
C MET A 257 -11.64 -14.33 20.88
N ASN A 258 -11.28 -13.52 21.87
CA ASN A 258 -9.97 -13.54 22.57
C ASN A 258 -8.79 -13.54 21.61
N LEU A 259 -8.81 -12.64 20.62
CA LEU A 259 -7.82 -12.60 19.55
C LEU A 259 -6.53 -11.90 19.97
N LYS A 260 -5.40 -12.35 19.44
CA LYS A 260 -4.11 -11.66 19.54
C LYS A 260 -3.75 -11.00 18.21
N THR A 261 -3.95 -11.72 17.12
CA THR A 261 -3.71 -11.27 15.75
C THR A 261 -4.76 -11.88 14.82
N ILE A 262 -4.92 -11.29 13.65
CA ILE A 262 -5.68 -11.88 12.53
C ILE A 262 -4.81 -11.88 11.29
N PRO A 263 -4.65 -13.01 10.62
CA PRO A 263 -3.79 -13.12 9.46
C PRO A 263 -4.34 -12.37 8.24
N ARG A 264 -3.42 -11.81 7.48
CA ARG A 264 -3.64 -11.26 6.15
C ARG A 264 -2.51 -11.65 5.23
N VAL A 265 -2.79 -11.84 3.95
CA VAL A 265 -1.78 -12.19 2.96
C VAL A 265 -1.41 -10.96 2.14
N TRP A 266 -0.10 -10.74 1.95
CA TRP A 266 0.45 -9.77 1.02
C TRP A 266 1.02 -10.46 -0.20
N LEU A 267 0.61 -10.02 -1.38
CA LEU A 267 1.27 -10.35 -2.63
C LEU A 267 2.48 -9.42 -2.79
N SER A 268 3.65 -9.98 -3.00
CA SER A 268 4.89 -9.26 -3.34
C SER A 268 5.40 -9.74 -4.69
N VAL A 269 5.58 -8.83 -5.63
CA VAL A 269 6.05 -9.13 -6.97
C VAL A 269 7.31 -8.33 -7.26
N SER A 270 8.33 -9.00 -7.78
CA SER A 270 9.50 -8.36 -8.39
C SER A 270 9.64 -8.84 -9.83
N ALA A 271 9.82 -7.91 -10.74
CA ALA A 271 9.96 -8.17 -12.16
C ALA A 271 11.08 -7.34 -12.77
N SER A 272 11.72 -7.82 -13.82
CA SER A 272 12.75 -7.09 -14.54
C SER A 272 12.28 -6.67 -15.93
N ARG A 273 12.72 -5.48 -16.35
CA ARG A 273 12.65 -5.07 -17.75
C ARG A 273 13.70 -5.89 -18.53
N PRO A 274 13.32 -6.64 -19.58
CA PRO A 274 14.27 -7.28 -20.49
C PRO A 274 15.17 -6.28 -21.19
#